data_cfc41ba4b971a920ab4a08e1f1288c3d
#
_entry.id   cfc41ba4b971a920ab4a08e1f1288c3d
#
_cell.length_a   1.000
_cell.length_b   1.000
_cell.length_c   1.000
_cell.angle_alpha   90.00
_cell.angle_beta   90.00
_cell.angle_gamma   90.00
#
_symmetry.space_group_name_H-M   'P 1'
#
loop_
_entity.id
_entity.type
_entity.pdbx_description
1 polymer ?
#
loop_
_entity_poly.entity_id
_entity_poly.type
_entity_poly.pdbx_seq_one_letter_code
_entity_poly.pdbx_strand_id
1 'polypeptide(L)'
;GLASMMSSLLDEGAGDLDDAAFKEALETYAIRLGFGGGREYLSVSMSTLTENADEAFRLLSLALHSPRFDNGPIERVRAQTLAGLRQDEEDPGTIASRAWASHYFLDHPYAHNAGGTFESVAAISQADIRGFAEEHLVRGGAKVAVAGDITSEQLGVYLEQVFGPMPIGNVEQVAPPAAFGEPGTEIIEMDIPQPAVIFGTRGPLRHDPDF
;
A
#
# COMPACT_ATOMS: atom_id res chain seq x y z
N GLY A 1 6.79 -1.48 6.81
CA GLY A 1 5.90 -2.56 7.23
C GLY A 1 4.52 -2.10 7.65
N LEU A 2 4.41 -0.99 8.43
CA LEU A 2 3.12 -0.56 8.99
C LEU A 2 2.11 -0.18 7.91
N ALA A 3 2.49 0.65 6.92
CA ALA A 3 1.62 1.01 5.80
C ALA A 3 1.16 -0.20 4.99
N SER A 4 2.06 -1.15 4.72
CA SER A 4 1.73 -2.40 4.02
C SER A 4 0.73 -3.25 4.82
N MET A 5 0.97 -3.43 6.12
CA MET A 5 0.04 -4.18 6.97
C MET A 5 -1.33 -3.50 7.07
N MET A 6 -1.35 -2.19 7.29
CA MET A 6 -2.60 -1.42 7.35
C MET A 6 -3.40 -1.57 6.05
N SER A 7 -2.75 -1.38 4.88
CA SER A 7 -3.44 -1.51 3.59
C SER A 7 -3.99 -2.92 3.35
N SER A 8 -3.24 -3.97 3.72
CA SER A 8 -3.69 -5.36 3.60
C SER A 8 -4.80 -5.77 4.58
N LEU A 9 -5.16 -4.89 5.51
CA LEU A 9 -6.19 -5.15 6.51
C LEU A 9 -7.49 -4.35 6.26
N LEU A 10 -7.51 -3.44 5.28
CA LEU A 10 -8.68 -2.61 5.01
C LEU A 10 -9.88 -3.40 4.46
N ASP A 11 -9.64 -4.53 3.80
CA ASP A 11 -10.66 -5.45 3.29
C ASP A 11 -10.82 -6.73 4.13
N GLU A 12 -10.24 -6.73 5.33
CA GLU A 12 -10.31 -7.84 6.28
C GLU A 12 -11.36 -7.60 7.39
N GLY A 13 -12.49 -7.00 7.01
CA GLY A 13 -13.63 -6.67 7.86
C GLY A 13 -13.77 -5.18 8.13
N ALA A 14 -15.02 -4.69 8.07
CA ALA A 14 -15.35 -3.28 8.27
C ALA A 14 -16.76 -3.10 8.82
N GLY A 15 -16.97 -2.13 9.69
CA GLY A 15 -18.24 -1.89 10.36
C GLY A 15 -18.68 -3.11 11.16
N ASP A 16 -19.90 -3.57 10.90
CA ASP A 16 -20.47 -4.76 11.54
C ASP A 16 -20.08 -6.08 10.86
N LEU A 17 -19.41 -6.01 9.69
CA LEU A 17 -18.98 -7.17 8.93
C LEU A 17 -17.57 -7.58 9.40
N ASP A 18 -17.43 -8.80 9.92
CA ASP A 18 -16.13 -9.42 10.15
C ASP A 18 -15.45 -9.79 8.81
N ASP A 19 -14.26 -10.38 8.85
CA ASP A 19 -13.50 -10.72 7.64
C ASP A 19 -14.24 -11.72 6.74
N ALA A 20 -14.94 -12.69 7.31
CA ALA A 20 -15.71 -13.67 6.56
C ALA A 20 -16.94 -13.02 5.90
N ALA A 21 -17.73 -12.26 6.67
CA ALA A 21 -18.92 -11.58 6.17
C ALA A 21 -18.60 -10.49 5.13
N PHE A 22 -17.48 -9.78 5.31
CA PHE A 22 -17.04 -8.78 4.34
C PHE A 22 -16.65 -9.43 3.00
N LYS A 23 -15.89 -10.53 3.05
CA LYS A 23 -15.52 -11.30 1.84
C LYS A 23 -16.73 -11.93 1.16
N GLU A 24 -17.67 -12.49 1.94
CA GLU A 24 -18.93 -13.02 1.40
C GLU A 24 -19.75 -11.93 0.69
N ALA A 25 -19.79 -10.72 1.23
CA ALA A 25 -20.46 -9.60 0.57
C ALA A 25 -19.77 -9.23 -0.75
N LEU A 26 -18.45 -9.14 -0.79
CA LEU A 26 -17.71 -8.89 -2.03
C LEU A 26 -17.99 -9.96 -3.10
N GLU A 27 -17.98 -11.23 -2.72
CA GLU A 27 -18.24 -12.36 -3.63
C GLU A 27 -19.69 -12.36 -4.12
N THR A 28 -20.66 -12.17 -3.22
CA THR A 28 -22.10 -12.17 -3.53
C THR A 28 -22.45 -11.12 -4.59
N TYR A 29 -21.84 -9.95 -4.50
CA TYR A 29 -22.08 -8.84 -5.42
C TYR A 29 -21.07 -8.73 -6.55
N ALA A 30 -20.23 -9.76 -6.74
CA ALA A 30 -19.16 -9.78 -7.75
C ALA A 30 -18.29 -8.50 -7.73
N ILE A 31 -17.96 -8.03 -6.53
CA ILE A 31 -17.12 -6.85 -6.31
C ILE A 31 -15.68 -7.31 -6.13
N ARG A 32 -14.78 -6.70 -6.86
CA ARG A 32 -13.34 -6.79 -6.61
C ARG A 32 -12.90 -5.49 -5.97
N LEU A 33 -12.46 -5.56 -4.74
CA LEU A 33 -11.91 -4.44 -3.97
C LEU A 33 -10.52 -4.84 -3.49
N GLY A 34 -9.55 -3.96 -3.64
CA GLY A 34 -8.19 -4.21 -3.19
C GLY A 34 -7.48 -2.93 -2.81
N PHE A 35 -6.60 -3.05 -1.83
CA PHE A 35 -5.80 -1.97 -1.29
C PHE A 35 -4.31 -2.31 -1.40
N GLY A 36 -3.48 -1.31 -1.66
CA GLY A 36 -2.04 -1.49 -1.74
C GLY A 36 -1.30 -0.30 -1.16
N GLY A 37 -0.38 -0.58 -0.23
CA GLY A 37 0.51 0.43 0.34
C GLY A 37 1.75 0.59 -0.52
N GLY A 38 1.93 1.77 -1.11
CA GLY A 38 3.18 2.18 -1.75
C GLY A 38 4.10 2.94 -0.78
N ARG A 39 5.22 3.44 -1.31
CA ARG A 39 6.14 4.27 -0.50
C ARG A 39 5.55 5.63 -0.14
N GLU A 40 4.72 6.20 -1.01
CA GLU A 40 4.19 7.57 -0.89
C GLU A 40 2.67 7.63 -1.07
N TYR A 41 2.01 6.51 -1.32
CA TYR A 41 0.59 6.50 -1.60
C TYR A 41 -0.08 5.20 -1.16
N LEU A 42 -1.33 5.30 -0.84
CA LEU A 42 -2.27 4.19 -0.77
C LEU A 42 -3.00 4.11 -2.10
N SER A 43 -2.97 2.96 -2.75
CA SER A 43 -3.79 2.68 -3.92
C SER A 43 -5.03 1.90 -3.52
N VAL A 44 -6.14 2.25 -4.13
CA VAL A 44 -7.40 1.52 -4.03
C VAL A 44 -7.86 1.17 -5.43
N SER A 45 -8.20 -0.07 -5.67
CA SER A 45 -8.80 -0.53 -6.91
C SER A 45 -10.14 -1.17 -6.62
N MET A 46 -11.16 -0.81 -7.40
CA MET A 46 -12.48 -1.40 -7.28
C MET A 46 -13.03 -1.67 -8.68
N SER A 47 -13.63 -2.84 -8.86
CA SER A 47 -14.42 -3.14 -10.04
C SER A 47 -15.67 -3.93 -9.66
N THR A 48 -16.79 -3.61 -10.31
CA THR A 48 -18.09 -4.21 -10.03
C THR A 48 -18.98 -4.16 -11.27
N LEU A 49 -20.09 -4.86 -11.24
CA LEU A 49 -21.16 -4.69 -12.20
C LEU A 49 -21.95 -3.41 -11.90
N THR A 50 -22.47 -2.74 -12.93
CA THR A 50 -23.23 -1.48 -12.76
C THR A 50 -24.41 -1.62 -11.79
N GLU A 51 -25.10 -2.76 -11.85
CA GLU A 51 -26.24 -3.07 -10.95
C GLU A 51 -25.85 -3.21 -9.48
N ASN A 52 -24.57 -3.45 -9.17
CA ASN A 52 -24.04 -3.61 -7.82
C ASN A 52 -23.23 -2.39 -7.34
N ALA A 53 -23.27 -1.27 -8.07
CA ALA A 53 -22.49 -0.09 -7.75
C ALA A 53 -22.78 0.45 -6.34
N ASP A 54 -24.05 0.52 -5.93
CA ASP A 54 -24.45 0.98 -4.60
C ASP A 54 -23.75 0.21 -3.49
N GLU A 55 -23.74 -1.12 -3.60
CA GLU A 55 -23.12 -1.99 -2.61
C GLU A 55 -21.59 -1.90 -2.65
N ALA A 56 -21.01 -1.78 -3.85
CA ALA A 56 -19.56 -1.63 -4.01
C ALA A 56 -19.05 -0.34 -3.33
N PHE A 57 -19.70 0.79 -3.56
CA PHE A 57 -19.32 2.04 -2.91
C PHE A 57 -19.64 2.05 -1.41
N ARG A 58 -20.68 1.34 -0.96
CA ARG A 58 -20.96 1.13 0.46
C ARG A 58 -19.85 0.35 1.14
N LEU A 59 -19.41 -0.78 0.57
CA LEU A 59 -18.31 -1.59 1.14
C LEU A 59 -16.98 -0.83 1.11
N LEU A 60 -16.69 -0.10 0.03
CA LEU A 60 -15.52 0.77 -0.03
C LEU A 60 -15.55 1.83 1.09
N SER A 61 -16.69 2.47 1.29
CA SER A 61 -16.87 3.46 2.36
C SER A 61 -16.63 2.84 3.74
N LEU A 62 -17.19 1.65 4.01
CA LEU A 62 -16.97 0.94 5.26
C LEU A 62 -15.48 0.62 5.48
N ALA A 63 -14.80 0.10 4.45
CA ALA A 63 -13.38 -0.24 4.53
C ALA A 63 -12.49 0.96 4.87
N LEU A 64 -12.83 2.15 4.36
CA LEU A 64 -12.07 3.37 4.60
C LEU A 64 -12.42 4.07 5.91
N HIS A 65 -13.67 3.96 6.38
CA HIS A 65 -14.14 4.72 7.56
C HIS A 65 -14.19 3.90 8.85
N SER A 66 -14.41 2.61 8.75
CA SER A 66 -14.65 1.75 9.89
C SER A 66 -13.95 0.40 9.76
N PRO A 67 -12.65 0.38 9.39
CA PRO A 67 -11.92 -0.87 9.35
C PRO A 67 -11.83 -1.48 10.75
N ARG A 68 -12.06 -2.79 10.85
CA ARG A 68 -12.11 -3.47 12.16
C ARG A 68 -10.74 -3.67 12.76
N PHE A 69 -9.78 -4.05 11.96
CA PHE A 69 -8.44 -4.43 12.40
C PHE A 69 -8.48 -5.46 13.53
N ASP A 70 -9.26 -6.53 13.33
CA ASP A 70 -9.42 -7.60 14.33
C ASP A 70 -8.12 -8.40 14.47
N ASN A 71 -7.88 -8.97 15.66
CA ASN A 71 -6.63 -9.68 15.96
C ASN A 71 -6.36 -10.87 15.05
N GLY A 72 -7.39 -11.63 14.67
CA GLY A 72 -7.24 -12.78 13.75
C GLY A 72 -6.62 -12.39 12.40
N PRO A 73 -7.25 -11.46 11.65
CA PRO A 73 -6.67 -10.89 10.44
C PRO A 73 -5.28 -10.28 10.63
N ILE A 74 -5.04 -9.53 11.70
CA ILE A 74 -3.73 -8.94 11.99
C ILE A 74 -2.65 -10.01 12.07
N GLU A 75 -2.88 -11.08 12.85
CA GLU A 75 -1.89 -12.15 13.00
C GLU A 75 -1.69 -12.95 11.71
N ARG A 76 -2.74 -13.13 10.91
CA ARG A 76 -2.63 -13.76 9.58
C ARG A 76 -1.79 -12.92 8.63
N VAL A 77 -2.06 -11.63 8.50
CA VAL A 77 -1.30 -10.71 7.65
C VAL A 77 0.14 -10.57 8.14
N ARG A 78 0.35 -10.49 9.46
CA ARG A 78 1.69 -10.49 10.05
C ARG A 78 2.49 -11.74 9.66
N ALA A 79 1.89 -12.92 9.81
CA ALA A 79 2.56 -14.17 9.46
C ALA A 79 2.90 -14.25 7.97
N GLN A 80 2.01 -13.78 7.09
CA GLN A 80 2.26 -13.69 5.65
C GLN A 80 3.40 -12.70 5.34
N THR A 81 3.41 -11.52 5.96
CA THR A 81 4.46 -10.52 5.80
C THR A 81 5.82 -11.06 6.24
N LEU A 82 5.88 -11.71 7.41
CA LEU A 82 7.12 -12.31 7.91
C LEU A 82 7.61 -13.47 7.01
N ALA A 83 6.69 -14.25 6.45
CA ALA A 83 7.05 -15.29 5.48
C ALA A 83 7.62 -14.69 4.19
N GLY A 84 7.01 -13.60 3.68
CA GLY A 84 7.54 -12.87 2.53
C GLY A 84 8.94 -12.28 2.81
N LEU A 85 9.16 -11.70 3.99
CA LEU A 85 10.48 -11.18 4.37
C LEU A 85 11.55 -12.27 4.41
N ARG A 86 11.21 -13.50 4.85
CA ARG A 86 12.15 -14.65 4.78
C ARG A 86 12.51 -15.02 3.35
N GLN A 87 11.50 -15.10 2.47
CA GLN A 87 11.74 -15.37 1.06
C GLN A 87 12.63 -14.30 0.42
N ASP A 88 12.41 -13.05 0.78
CA ASP A 88 13.19 -11.90 0.30
C ASP A 88 14.67 -11.96 0.72
N GLU A 89 15.00 -12.56 1.87
CA GLU A 89 16.39 -12.77 2.33
C GLU A 89 17.15 -13.83 1.52
N GLU A 90 16.42 -14.69 0.80
CA GLU A 90 16.99 -15.74 -0.06
C GLU A 90 16.94 -15.35 -1.54
N ASP A 91 16.21 -14.29 -1.91
CA ASP A 91 16.07 -13.84 -3.29
C ASP A 91 17.21 -12.92 -3.73
N PRO A 92 18.07 -13.33 -4.69
CA PRO A 92 19.22 -12.54 -5.09
C PRO A 92 18.86 -11.19 -5.69
N GLY A 93 17.73 -11.10 -6.39
CA GLY A 93 17.25 -9.86 -7.00
C GLY A 93 16.83 -8.84 -5.94
N THR A 94 16.11 -9.30 -4.92
CA THR A 94 15.69 -8.48 -3.78
C THR A 94 16.88 -8.00 -2.97
N ILE A 95 17.86 -8.90 -2.68
CA ILE A 95 19.09 -8.54 -1.97
C ILE A 95 19.86 -7.47 -2.74
N ALA A 96 20.09 -7.68 -4.04
CA ALA A 96 20.78 -6.71 -4.89
C ALA A 96 20.04 -5.36 -4.96
N SER A 97 18.72 -5.38 -5.08
CA SER A 97 17.89 -4.17 -5.10
C SER A 97 17.94 -3.38 -3.80
N ARG A 98 17.92 -4.06 -2.65
CA ARG A 98 18.07 -3.44 -1.33
C ARG A 98 19.43 -2.83 -1.12
N ALA A 99 20.49 -3.55 -1.48
CA ALA A 99 21.88 -3.06 -1.41
C ALA A 99 22.03 -1.81 -2.29
N TRP A 100 21.55 -1.86 -3.53
CA TRP A 100 21.59 -0.72 -4.44
C TRP A 100 20.81 0.48 -3.87
N ALA A 101 19.59 0.28 -3.36
CA ALA A 101 18.78 1.35 -2.80
C ALA A 101 19.44 1.98 -1.56
N SER A 102 19.97 1.17 -0.66
CA SER A 102 20.69 1.62 0.52
C SER A 102 21.93 2.44 0.17
N HIS A 103 22.71 1.96 -0.80
CA HIS A 103 23.90 2.70 -1.27
C HIS A 103 23.52 4.01 -1.98
N TYR A 104 22.51 3.96 -2.86
CA TYR A 104 22.17 5.10 -3.70
C TYR A 104 21.40 6.20 -2.96
N PHE A 105 20.45 5.82 -2.10
CA PHE A 105 19.59 6.79 -1.39
C PHE A 105 20.11 7.20 -0.01
N LEU A 106 21.19 6.60 0.48
CA LEU A 106 21.82 6.95 1.77
C LEU A 106 20.80 6.92 2.94
N ASP A 107 20.66 8.03 3.66
CA ASP A 107 19.73 8.18 4.79
C ASP A 107 18.30 8.55 4.38
N HIS A 108 18.00 8.61 3.09
CA HIS A 108 16.66 8.94 2.62
C HIS A 108 15.69 7.77 2.85
N PRO A 109 14.37 8.00 3.11
CA PRO A 109 13.37 6.94 3.28
C PRO A 109 13.35 5.89 2.15
N TYR A 110 13.77 6.23 0.95
CA TYR A 110 13.86 5.30 -0.17
C TYR A 110 14.95 4.22 -0.02
N ALA A 111 15.93 4.44 0.84
CA ALA A 111 16.93 3.43 1.18
C ALA A 111 16.34 2.26 1.98
N HIS A 112 15.24 2.50 2.71
CA HIS A 112 14.65 1.50 3.58
C HIS A 112 13.70 0.55 2.83
N ASN A 113 13.58 -0.67 3.35
CA ASN A 113 12.58 -1.62 2.88
C ASN A 113 11.17 -1.17 3.28
N ALA A 114 10.30 -0.88 2.32
CA ALA A 114 8.92 -0.50 2.57
C ALA A 114 8.12 -1.61 3.28
N GLY A 115 8.47 -2.89 3.07
CA GLY A 115 7.91 -4.04 3.78
C GLY A 115 8.31 -4.13 5.25
N GLY A 116 9.29 -3.33 5.69
CA GLY A 116 9.82 -3.37 7.05
C GLY A 116 10.92 -4.41 7.25
N THR A 117 11.24 -4.71 8.52
CA THR A 117 12.12 -5.78 8.97
C THR A 117 11.37 -6.78 9.83
N PHE A 118 11.98 -7.93 10.13
CA PHE A 118 11.38 -8.91 11.04
C PHE A 118 10.99 -8.29 12.38
N GLU A 119 11.89 -7.53 12.97
CA GLU A 119 11.69 -6.89 14.26
C GLU A 119 10.58 -5.85 14.21
N SER A 120 10.60 -4.99 13.18
CA SER A 120 9.60 -3.93 13.04
C SER A 120 8.21 -4.50 12.79
N VAL A 121 8.06 -5.50 11.92
CA VAL A 121 6.77 -6.14 11.62
C VAL A 121 6.24 -6.94 12.81
N ALA A 122 7.12 -7.65 13.54
CA ALA A 122 6.73 -8.39 14.74
C ALA A 122 6.24 -7.47 15.86
N ALA A 123 6.78 -6.25 15.94
CA ALA A 123 6.43 -5.27 16.98
C ALA A 123 5.16 -4.45 16.68
N ILE A 124 4.64 -4.44 15.45
CA ILE A 124 3.44 -3.67 15.08
C ILE A 124 2.24 -4.14 15.91
N SER A 125 1.65 -3.24 16.66
CA SER A 125 0.43 -3.50 17.44
C SER A 125 -0.83 -3.10 16.66
N GLN A 126 -2.00 -3.57 17.13
CA GLN A 126 -3.30 -3.09 16.62
C GLN A 126 -3.45 -1.57 16.80
N ALA A 127 -2.92 -1.01 17.89
CA ALA A 127 -2.96 0.43 18.15
C ALA A 127 -2.14 1.22 17.13
N ASP A 128 -0.97 0.71 16.74
CA ASP A 128 -0.14 1.33 15.70
C ASP A 128 -0.85 1.35 14.35
N ILE A 129 -1.53 0.25 13.99
CA ILE A 129 -2.30 0.15 12.74
C ILE A 129 -3.45 1.16 12.74
N ARG A 130 -4.21 1.26 13.83
CA ARG A 130 -5.31 2.22 13.97
C ARG A 130 -4.82 3.66 13.92
N GLY A 131 -3.80 3.99 14.69
CA GLY A 131 -3.22 5.34 14.69
C GLY A 131 -2.71 5.75 13.32
N PHE A 132 -2.05 4.83 12.61
CA PHE A 132 -1.58 5.08 11.25
C PHE A 132 -2.74 5.28 10.26
N ALA A 133 -3.81 4.49 10.37
CA ALA A 133 -5.00 4.66 9.53
C ALA A 133 -5.69 6.01 9.79
N GLU A 134 -5.87 6.41 11.06
CA GLU A 134 -6.46 7.70 11.44
C GLU A 134 -5.66 8.89 10.91
N GLU A 135 -4.34 8.79 10.90
CA GLU A 135 -3.45 9.85 10.42
C GLU A 135 -3.40 9.96 8.89
N HIS A 136 -3.44 8.81 8.18
CA HIS A 136 -3.12 8.75 6.75
C HIS A 136 -4.33 8.49 5.84
N LEU A 137 -5.46 7.98 6.36
CA LEU A 137 -6.69 7.86 5.55
C LEU A 137 -7.40 9.22 5.49
N VAL A 138 -6.86 10.11 4.68
CA VAL A 138 -7.36 11.48 4.49
C VAL A 138 -7.67 11.72 3.01
N ARG A 139 -8.64 12.60 2.73
CA ARG A 139 -9.03 12.92 1.34
C ARG A 139 -8.14 13.95 0.65
N GLY A 140 -7.28 14.65 1.41
CA GLY A 140 -6.35 15.62 0.85
C GLY A 140 -5.40 14.96 -0.14
N GLY A 141 -5.37 15.46 -1.38
CA GLY A 141 -4.52 14.91 -2.45
C GLY A 141 -5.00 13.61 -3.09
N ALA A 142 -6.18 13.09 -2.71
CA ALA A 142 -6.77 11.93 -3.35
C ALA A 142 -7.03 12.19 -4.84
N LYS A 143 -6.68 11.21 -5.68
CA LYS A 143 -6.95 11.23 -7.12
C LYS A 143 -7.80 10.03 -7.45
N VAL A 144 -8.94 10.27 -8.11
CA VAL A 144 -9.88 9.24 -8.49
C VAL A 144 -9.99 9.20 -10.01
N ALA A 145 -9.88 8.01 -10.58
CA ALA A 145 -10.14 7.76 -11.99
C ALA A 145 -11.19 6.66 -12.09
N VAL A 146 -12.24 6.91 -12.85
CA VAL A 146 -13.36 5.97 -13.04
C VAL A 146 -13.61 5.80 -14.52
N ALA A 147 -13.83 4.55 -14.95
CA ALA A 147 -14.23 4.20 -16.29
C ALA A 147 -15.33 3.14 -16.22
N GLY A 148 -16.42 3.33 -16.96
CA GLY A 148 -17.55 2.40 -16.98
C GLY A 148 -18.86 3.08 -17.35
N ASP A 149 -19.95 2.33 -17.21
CA ASP A 149 -21.32 2.82 -17.43
C ASP A 149 -21.83 3.54 -16.18
N ILE A 150 -21.39 4.78 -16.01
CA ILE A 150 -21.73 5.64 -14.87
C ILE A 150 -21.73 7.11 -15.33
N THR A 151 -22.74 7.88 -14.94
CA THR A 151 -22.77 9.32 -15.23
C THR A 151 -21.97 10.11 -14.19
N SER A 152 -21.58 11.34 -14.56
CA SER A 152 -20.88 12.26 -13.64
C SER A 152 -21.68 12.57 -12.38
N GLU A 153 -23.00 12.68 -12.52
CA GLU A 153 -23.92 12.96 -11.42
C GLU A 153 -23.98 11.79 -10.43
N GLN A 154 -24.14 10.57 -10.95
CA GLN A 154 -24.12 9.35 -10.13
C GLN A 154 -22.76 9.19 -9.41
N LEU A 155 -21.66 9.35 -10.16
CA LEU A 155 -20.32 9.28 -9.57
C LEU A 155 -20.14 10.32 -8.47
N GLY A 156 -20.64 11.55 -8.65
CA GLY A 156 -20.57 12.60 -7.65
C GLY A 156 -21.21 12.19 -6.31
N VAL A 157 -22.37 11.52 -6.35
CA VAL A 157 -23.05 11.00 -5.15
C VAL A 157 -22.18 9.94 -4.45
N TYR A 158 -21.62 8.99 -5.19
CA TYR A 158 -20.77 7.95 -4.62
C TYR A 158 -19.46 8.51 -4.04
N LEU A 159 -18.85 9.48 -4.74
CA LEU A 159 -17.61 10.10 -4.23
C LEU A 159 -17.88 10.89 -2.94
N GLU A 160 -19.02 11.57 -2.84
CA GLU A 160 -19.41 12.25 -1.61
C GLU A 160 -19.68 11.26 -0.47
N GLN A 161 -20.29 10.12 -0.76
CA GLN A 161 -20.52 9.05 0.22
C GLN A 161 -19.18 8.48 0.75
N VAL A 162 -18.20 8.27 -0.13
CA VAL A 162 -16.91 7.65 0.22
C VAL A 162 -15.97 8.69 0.83
N PHE A 163 -15.80 9.85 0.21
CA PHE A 163 -14.76 10.81 0.59
C PHE A 163 -15.28 11.99 1.41
N GLY A 164 -16.59 12.28 1.38
CA GLY A 164 -17.20 13.38 2.14
C GLY A 164 -16.89 13.33 3.63
N PRO A 165 -17.08 12.17 4.32
CA PRO A 165 -16.81 12.02 5.74
C PRO A 165 -15.32 11.98 6.09
N MET A 166 -14.41 11.74 5.13
CA MET A 166 -12.97 11.64 5.43
C MET A 166 -12.40 12.99 5.85
N PRO A 167 -11.44 13.01 6.80
CA PRO A 167 -10.70 14.21 7.15
C PRO A 167 -10.03 14.82 5.91
N ILE A 168 -9.99 16.16 5.84
CA ILE A 168 -9.34 16.84 4.72
C ILE A 168 -7.85 16.51 4.70
N GLY A 169 -7.17 16.58 5.82
CA GLY A 169 -5.77 16.23 6.01
C GLY A 169 -4.82 16.75 4.93
N ASN A 170 -3.55 16.90 5.27
CA ASN A 170 -2.49 17.08 4.28
C ASN A 170 -1.58 15.85 4.35
N VAL A 171 -1.35 15.21 3.22
CA VAL A 171 -0.31 14.17 3.13
C VAL A 171 1.02 14.90 2.96
N GLU A 172 1.91 14.73 3.93
CA GLU A 172 3.27 15.23 3.83
C GLU A 172 3.98 14.52 2.67
N GLN A 173 4.48 15.28 1.73
CA GLN A 173 5.24 14.71 0.62
C GLN A 173 6.67 14.45 1.08
N VAL A 174 7.17 13.25 0.72
CA VAL A 174 8.58 12.93 0.94
C VAL A 174 9.43 13.88 0.12
N ALA A 175 10.30 14.64 0.80
CA ALA A 175 11.21 15.55 0.11
C ALA A 175 12.16 14.75 -0.82
N PRO A 176 12.54 15.31 -1.99
CA PRO A 176 13.52 14.65 -2.84
C PRO A 176 14.84 14.38 -2.08
N PRO A 177 15.58 13.31 -2.43
CA PRO A 177 16.90 13.06 -1.82
C PRO A 177 17.82 14.26 -1.97
N ALA A 178 18.42 14.71 -0.86
CA ALA A 178 19.35 15.84 -0.85
C ALA A 178 20.70 15.48 -1.47
N ALA A 179 21.10 14.21 -1.38
CA ALA A 179 22.33 13.66 -1.94
C ALA A 179 22.10 12.22 -2.40
N PHE A 180 22.99 11.73 -3.21
CA PHE A 180 23.03 10.35 -3.69
C PHE A 180 24.40 9.75 -3.36
N GLY A 181 24.44 8.41 -3.22
CA GLY A 181 25.68 7.67 -3.01
C GLY A 181 26.67 7.86 -4.18
N GLU A 182 27.94 7.74 -3.87
CA GLU A 182 29.02 7.82 -4.87
C GLU A 182 28.94 6.63 -5.85
N PRO A 183 29.32 6.83 -7.12
CA PRO A 183 29.38 5.74 -8.08
C PRO A 183 30.31 4.62 -7.60
N GLY A 184 29.83 3.39 -7.68
CA GLY A 184 30.61 2.24 -7.20
C GLY A 184 29.98 0.93 -7.67
N THR A 185 30.66 -0.17 -7.35
CA THR A 185 30.19 -1.53 -7.54
C THR A 185 30.25 -2.26 -6.21
N GLU A 186 29.15 -2.81 -5.78
CA GLU A 186 29.07 -3.70 -4.61
C GLU A 186 28.85 -5.13 -5.10
N ILE A 187 29.61 -6.08 -4.58
CA ILE A 187 29.49 -7.50 -4.91
C ILE A 187 29.07 -8.25 -3.66
N ILE A 188 27.91 -8.90 -3.72
CA ILE A 188 27.39 -9.76 -2.66
C ILE A 188 27.56 -11.20 -3.14
N GLU A 189 28.43 -11.95 -2.47
CA GLU A 189 28.69 -13.35 -2.81
C GLU A 189 27.56 -14.24 -2.31
N MET A 190 26.98 -15.04 -3.23
CA MET A 190 25.95 -16.03 -2.95
C MET A 190 26.23 -17.29 -3.76
N ASP A 191 25.95 -18.46 -3.18
CA ASP A 191 26.04 -19.76 -3.88
C ASP A 191 24.79 -20.00 -4.72
N ILE A 192 24.73 -19.34 -5.88
CA ILE A 192 23.57 -19.35 -6.79
C ILE A 192 24.03 -19.61 -8.25
N PRO A 193 23.21 -20.31 -9.06
CA PRO A 193 23.58 -20.66 -10.42
C PRO A 193 23.58 -19.47 -11.39
N GLN A 194 22.84 -18.40 -11.11
CA GLN A 194 22.71 -17.21 -11.96
C GLN A 194 22.83 -15.93 -11.13
N PRO A 195 23.73 -15.00 -11.49
CA PRO A 195 23.86 -13.75 -10.80
C PRO A 195 22.65 -12.85 -11.05
N ALA A 196 22.21 -12.12 -10.03
CA ALA A 196 21.32 -10.99 -10.16
C ALA A 196 22.14 -9.69 -10.21
N VAL A 197 21.84 -8.80 -11.15
CA VAL A 197 22.54 -7.53 -11.31
C VAL A 197 21.53 -6.40 -11.31
N ILE A 198 21.73 -5.43 -10.44
CA ILE A 198 20.99 -4.17 -10.41
C ILE A 198 21.94 -3.04 -10.68
N PHE A 199 21.57 -2.17 -11.59
CA PHE A 199 22.33 -0.94 -11.84
C PHE A 199 21.35 0.20 -12.12
N GLY A 200 21.78 1.41 -11.85
CA GLY A 200 20.98 2.60 -12.09
C GLY A 200 21.87 3.83 -12.15
N THR A 201 21.30 4.88 -12.71
CA THR A 201 21.92 6.19 -12.79
C THR A 201 20.84 7.25 -12.53
N ARG A 202 21.27 8.47 -12.31
CA ARG A 202 20.37 9.61 -12.19
C ARG A 202 19.65 9.84 -13.53
N GLY A 203 18.34 9.78 -13.51
CA GLY A 203 17.48 10.09 -14.65
C GLY A 203 16.87 11.49 -14.56
N PRO A 204 16.15 11.93 -15.60
CA PRO A 204 15.37 13.16 -15.56
C PRO A 204 14.27 13.07 -14.51
N LEU A 205 13.85 14.21 -13.98
CA LEU A 205 12.71 14.29 -13.08
C LEU A 205 11.41 14.05 -13.87
N ARG A 206 10.38 13.50 -13.20
CA ARG A 206 9.10 13.12 -13.84
C ARG A 206 8.40 14.29 -14.58
N HIS A 207 8.65 15.52 -14.18
CA HIS A 207 8.12 16.73 -14.82
C HIS A 207 9.11 17.38 -15.77
N ASP A 208 10.27 16.76 -16.00
CA ASP A 208 11.24 17.19 -16.99
C ASP A 208 10.67 16.93 -18.39
N PRO A 209 10.80 17.88 -19.35
CA PRO A 209 10.36 17.67 -20.72
C PRO A 209 11.01 16.46 -21.42
N ASP A 210 12.17 16.03 -20.96
CA ASP A 210 12.94 14.91 -21.50
C ASP A 210 12.63 13.57 -20.79
N PHE A 211 11.61 13.52 -19.90
CA PHE A 211 11.21 12.31 -19.17
C PHE A 211 10.49 11.30 -20.08
#